data_d94afd077d0fbba6904a7839a266fb0b
#
_entry.id   d94afd077d0fbba6904a7839a266fb0b
#
_cell.length_a   1.000
_cell.length_b   1.000
_cell.length_c   1.000
_cell.angle_alpha   90.00
_cell.angle_beta   90.00
_cell.angle_gamma   90.00
#
_symmetry.space_group_name_H-M   'P 1'
#
loop_
_entity.id
_entity.type
_entity.pdbx_description
1 polymer ?
#
loop_
_entity_poly.entity_id
_entity_poly.type
_entity_poly.pdbx_seq_one_letter_code
_entity_poly.pdbx_strand_id
1 'polypeptide(L)'
;DGSKVKVSPNNYTSILASLKKQEDRKAVFEAQYSYYDKHKNTLSSIYKGVVDANIANMKTRGYDNILASFLDGEKIPTDVYTSLIQTARENTAPLKRYIKIRQKYFNLPEYHTYDRMLSFSNAKVAYSYEKAYTDVLKALEPMGDDFVAHAKEALKDGHVDVFPTEAKRSGAYSTRIEGYGPYILLNHTDDLESAFTLAHECGHSIHTLYTIESQPFATQDYRIFVAEIPSTLNEQLFLDYLLKNNNNKELKLQAVCKAVDNIVSTFYRQTLFAD
;
A
#
# COMPACT_ATOMS: atom_id res chain seq x y z
N ASP A 1 -14.75 29.37 -2.13
CA ASP A 1 -14.31 30.68 -1.65
C ASP A 1 -13.44 31.43 -2.68
N GLY A 2 -13.11 30.79 -3.83
CA GLY A 2 -12.27 31.39 -4.89
C GLY A 2 -10.77 31.35 -4.62
N SER A 3 -10.32 30.66 -3.57
CA SER A 3 -8.90 30.49 -3.26
C SER A 3 -8.18 29.67 -4.34
N LYS A 4 -6.95 30.05 -4.68
CA LYS A 4 -6.09 29.31 -5.60
C LYS A 4 -5.24 28.33 -4.83
N VAL A 5 -5.28 27.07 -5.21
CA VAL A 5 -4.46 26.00 -4.64
C VAL A 5 -3.48 25.51 -5.69
N LYS A 6 -2.18 25.44 -5.34
CA LYS A 6 -1.17 24.83 -6.20
C LYS A 6 -1.24 23.32 -6.03
N VAL A 7 -1.60 22.62 -7.10
CA VAL A 7 -1.65 21.14 -7.12
C VAL A 7 -0.30 20.59 -7.53
N SER A 8 0.17 19.58 -6.82
CA SER A 8 1.38 18.80 -7.11
C SER A 8 1.13 17.32 -6.79
N PRO A 9 1.91 16.39 -7.32
CA PRO A 9 1.78 14.97 -6.98
C PRO A 9 1.79 14.69 -5.46
N ASN A 10 2.56 15.46 -4.70
CA ASN A 10 2.73 15.26 -3.25
C ASN A 10 1.54 15.73 -2.40
N ASN A 11 0.73 16.69 -2.89
CA ASN A 11 -0.41 17.21 -2.14
C ASN A 11 -1.78 16.88 -2.77
N TYR A 12 -1.79 16.25 -3.94
CA TYR A 12 -3.00 15.93 -4.70
C TYR A 12 -4.05 15.15 -3.89
N THR A 13 -3.64 14.07 -3.24
CA THR A 13 -4.55 13.21 -2.47
C THR A 13 -5.11 13.92 -1.23
N SER A 14 -4.29 14.69 -0.51
CA SER A 14 -4.73 15.43 0.67
C SER A 14 -5.67 16.58 0.30
N ILE A 15 -5.43 17.25 -0.84
CA ILE A 15 -6.36 18.26 -1.36
C ILE A 15 -7.71 17.62 -1.69
N LEU A 16 -7.73 16.51 -2.45
CA LEU A 16 -8.98 15.80 -2.78
C LEU A 16 -9.76 15.40 -1.51
N ALA A 17 -9.07 14.89 -0.49
CA ALA A 17 -9.69 14.49 0.76
C ALA A 17 -10.32 15.66 1.53
N SER A 18 -9.76 16.88 1.41
CA SER A 18 -10.23 18.07 2.11
C SER A 18 -11.43 18.76 1.45
N LEU A 19 -11.65 18.55 0.16
CA LEU A 19 -12.65 19.25 -0.64
C LEU A 19 -14.04 18.61 -0.50
N LYS A 20 -15.04 19.42 -0.12
CA LYS A 20 -16.42 18.95 0.08
C LYS A 20 -17.22 18.85 -1.23
N LYS A 21 -17.02 19.79 -2.16
CA LYS A 21 -17.76 19.84 -3.42
C LYS A 21 -17.11 18.95 -4.47
N GLN A 22 -17.93 18.24 -5.24
CA GLN A 22 -17.47 17.35 -6.31
C GLN A 22 -16.80 18.14 -7.44
N GLU A 23 -17.34 19.31 -7.78
CA GLU A 23 -16.78 20.18 -8.82
C GLU A 23 -15.35 20.62 -8.49
N ASP A 24 -15.08 20.96 -7.22
CA ASP A 24 -13.75 21.36 -6.77
C ASP A 24 -12.76 20.18 -6.87
N ARG A 25 -13.19 18.96 -6.50
CA ARG A 25 -12.38 17.75 -6.67
C ARG A 25 -12.10 17.46 -8.14
N LYS A 26 -13.09 17.62 -9.02
CA LYS A 26 -12.94 17.51 -10.46
C LYS A 26 -11.90 18.50 -10.99
N ALA A 27 -11.97 19.75 -10.59
CA ALA A 27 -11.03 20.79 -11.03
C ALA A 27 -9.58 20.46 -10.60
N VAL A 28 -9.38 19.94 -9.36
CA VAL A 28 -8.06 19.49 -8.88
C VAL A 28 -7.58 18.29 -9.67
N PHE A 29 -8.45 17.33 -9.99
CA PHE A 29 -8.13 16.19 -10.84
C PHE A 29 -7.67 16.63 -12.23
N GLU A 30 -8.43 17.49 -12.88
CA GLU A 30 -8.10 18.02 -14.22
C GLU A 30 -6.78 18.81 -14.20
N ALA A 31 -6.54 19.62 -13.18
CA ALA A 31 -5.28 20.34 -13.02
C ALA A 31 -4.07 19.41 -12.91
N GLN A 32 -4.19 18.33 -12.10
CA GLN A 32 -3.14 17.31 -11.95
C GLN A 32 -2.84 16.60 -13.25
N TYR A 33 -3.87 16.17 -13.98
CA TYR A 33 -3.70 15.36 -15.19
C TYR A 33 -3.46 16.16 -16.46
N SER A 34 -3.73 17.49 -16.46
CA SER A 34 -3.43 18.37 -17.59
C SER A 34 -1.95 18.37 -17.99
N TYR A 35 -1.05 18.12 -17.05
CA TYR A 35 0.38 17.97 -17.32
C TYR A 35 0.65 16.80 -18.27
N TYR A 36 0.06 15.66 -18.02
CA TYR A 36 0.24 14.44 -18.81
C TYR A 36 -0.33 14.60 -20.22
N ASP A 37 -1.49 15.25 -20.35
CA ASP A 37 -2.07 15.53 -21.67
C ASP A 37 -1.20 16.47 -22.50
N LYS A 38 -0.64 17.53 -21.89
CA LYS A 38 0.30 18.45 -22.56
C LYS A 38 1.58 17.77 -23.02
N HIS A 39 2.03 16.73 -22.34
CA HIS A 39 3.29 16.03 -22.61
C HIS A 39 3.10 14.62 -23.17
N LYS A 40 1.89 14.27 -23.65
CA LYS A 40 1.55 12.91 -24.07
C LYS A 40 2.50 12.33 -25.12
N ASN A 41 2.94 13.12 -26.09
CA ASN A 41 3.85 12.63 -27.13
C ASN A 41 5.23 12.27 -26.57
N THR A 42 5.78 13.12 -25.68
CA THR A 42 7.05 12.85 -24.99
C THR A 42 6.93 11.61 -24.11
N LEU A 43 5.87 11.52 -23.31
CA LEU A 43 5.60 10.38 -22.44
C LEU A 43 5.41 9.08 -23.22
N SER A 44 4.70 9.14 -24.36
CA SER A 44 4.55 7.98 -25.25
C SER A 44 5.87 7.51 -25.83
N SER A 45 6.76 8.44 -26.22
CA SER A 45 8.10 8.12 -26.73
C SER A 45 8.99 7.47 -25.66
N ILE A 46 8.92 7.99 -24.43
CA ILE A 46 9.64 7.40 -23.28
C ILE A 46 9.12 5.99 -23.00
N TYR A 47 7.80 5.82 -22.95
CA TYR A 47 7.17 4.50 -22.72
C TYR A 47 7.52 3.50 -23.83
N LYS A 48 7.51 3.95 -25.09
CA LYS A 48 8.00 3.12 -26.21
C LYS A 48 9.42 2.63 -26.01
N GLY A 49 10.33 3.51 -25.55
CA GLY A 49 11.71 3.13 -25.24
C GLY A 49 11.82 2.04 -24.17
N VAL A 50 10.97 2.13 -23.12
CA VAL A 50 10.90 1.05 -22.09
C VAL A 50 10.41 -0.26 -22.70
N VAL A 51 9.38 -0.23 -23.54
CA VAL A 51 8.86 -1.43 -24.21
C VAL A 51 9.91 -2.02 -25.15
N ASP A 52 10.61 -1.20 -25.94
CA ASP A 52 11.68 -1.66 -26.86
C ASP A 52 12.83 -2.33 -26.10
N ALA A 53 13.22 -1.78 -24.94
CA ALA A 53 14.25 -2.39 -24.08
C ALA A 53 13.81 -3.77 -23.54
N ASN A 54 12.53 -3.88 -23.12
CA ASN A 54 11.97 -5.15 -22.66
C ASN A 54 11.90 -6.20 -23.82
N ILE A 55 11.52 -5.76 -25.03
CA ILE A 55 11.54 -6.63 -26.22
C ILE A 55 12.97 -7.10 -26.54
N ALA A 56 13.95 -6.21 -26.46
CA ALA A 56 15.34 -6.56 -26.68
C ALA A 56 15.83 -7.60 -25.65
N ASN A 57 15.55 -7.39 -24.37
CA ASN A 57 15.87 -8.35 -23.30
C ASN A 57 15.19 -9.71 -23.51
N MET A 58 13.89 -9.72 -23.81
CA MET A 58 13.11 -10.91 -24.11
C MET A 58 13.77 -11.72 -25.25
N LYS A 59 14.04 -11.06 -26.39
CA LYS A 59 14.65 -11.71 -27.57
C LYS A 59 16.05 -12.24 -27.29
N THR A 60 16.90 -11.43 -26.65
CA THR A 60 18.28 -11.79 -26.33
C THR A 60 18.36 -13.00 -25.42
N ARG A 61 17.40 -13.17 -24.52
CA ARG A 61 17.34 -14.27 -23.56
C ARG A 61 16.49 -15.46 -24.04
N GLY A 62 15.87 -15.38 -25.23
CA GLY A 62 15.12 -16.48 -25.84
C GLY A 62 13.74 -16.72 -25.21
N TYR A 63 13.12 -15.72 -24.59
CA TYR A 63 11.75 -15.85 -24.08
C TYR A 63 10.71 -15.63 -25.19
N ASP A 64 9.59 -16.36 -25.13
CA ASP A 64 8.50 -16.28 -26.09
C ASP A 64 7.77 -14.92 -26.06
N ASN A 65 7.68 -14.31 -24.89
CA ASN A 65 7.01 -13.01 -24.68
C ASN A 65 7.60 -12.27 -23.48
N ILE A 66 7.27 -10.97 -23.38
CA ILE A 66 7.77 -10.10 -22.31
C ILE A 66 7.28 -10.59 -20.93
N LEU A 67 6.02 -11.03 -20.82
CA LEU A 67 5.46 -11.54 -19.56
C LEU A 67 6.28 -12.73 -19.03
N ALA A 68 6.57 -13.71 -19.89
CA ALA A 68 7.40 -14.86 -19.52
C ALA A 68 8.78 -14.43 -19.03
N SER A 69 9.42 -13.44 -19.68
CA SER A 69 10.73 -12.95 -19.27
C SER A 69 10.74 -12.28 -17.88
N PHE A 70 9.66 -11.59 -17.49
CA PHE A 70 9.52 -11.01 -16.17
C PHE A 70 9.22 -12.06 -15.10
N LEU A 71 8.30 -12.97 -15.38
CA LEU A 71 7.85 -13.96 -14.41
C LEU A 71 8.89 -15.06 -14.14
N ASP A 72 9.79 -15.34 -15.10
CA ASP A 72 10.85 -16.35 -14.90
C ASP A 72 11.82 -15.96 -13.78
N GLY A 73 12.15 -14.69 -13.64
CA GLY A 73 12.95 -14.18 -12.52
C GLY A 73 12.37 -14.55 -11.16
N GLU A 74 11.06 -14.49 -11.02
CA GLU A 74 10.30 -14.80 -9.80
C GLU A 74 9.84 -16.26 -9.74
N LYS A 75 10.06 -17.05 -10.80
CA LYS A 75 9.58 -18.43 -10.95
C LYS A 75 8.06 -18.57 -10.85
N ILE A 76 7.33 -17.57 -11.35
CA ILE A 76 5.88 -17.55 -11.37
C ILE A 76 5.39 -18.09 -12.72
N PRO A 77 4.54 -19.13 -12.74
CA PRO A 77 3.90 -19.58 -13.98
C PRO A 77 3.01 -18.46 -14.57
N THR A 78 3.02 -18.32 -15.89
CA THR A 78 2.20 -17.30 -16.58
C THR A 78 0.71 -17.45 -16.30
N ASP A 79 0.24 -18.68 -16.04
CA ASP A 79 -1.16 -18.98 -15.72
C ASP A 79 -1.61 -18.35 -14.38
N VAL A 80 -0.69 -18.15 -13.43
CA VAL A 80 -1.00 -17.44 -12.18
C VAL A 80 -1.38 -16.00 -12.50
N TYR A 81 -0.60 -15.33 -13.36
CA TYR A 81 -0.86 -13.95 -13.77
C TYR A 81 -2.18 -13.81 -14.54
N THR A 82 -2.41 -14.68 -15.53
CA THR A 82 -3.64 -14.64 -16.35
C THR A 82 -4.87 -14.98 -15.53
N SER A 83 -4.79 -15.96 -14.61
CA SER A 83 -5.88 -16.30 -13.69
C SER A 83 -6.22 -15.15 -12.75
N LEU A 84 -5.22 -14.40 -12.27
CA LEU A 84 -5.43 -13.23 -11.42
C LEU A 84 -6.27 -12.17 -12.14
N ILE A 85 -5.91 -11.84 -13.39
CA ILE A 85 -6.64 -10.87 -14.22
C ILE A 85 -8.07 -11.35 -14.45
N GLN A 86 -8.24 -12.61 -14.87
CA GLN A 86 -9.56 -13.18 -15.11
C GLN A 86 -10.43 -13.16 -13.85
N THR A 87 -9.87 -13.58 -12.72
CA THR A 87 -10.56 -13.58 -11.42
C THR A 87 -11.03 -12.17 -11.04
N ALA A 88 -10.18 -11.16 -11.21
CA ALA A 88 -10.53 -9.78 -10.90
C ALA A 88 -11.65 -9.26 -11.81
N ARG A 89 -11.61 -9.56 -13.12
CA ARG A 89 -12.64 -9.17 -14.09
C ARG A 89 -14.00 -9.79 -13.76
N GLU A 90 -14.03 -11.07 -13.43
CA GLU A 90 -15.25 -11.83 -13.14
C GLU A 90 -15.88 -11.47 -11.78
N ASN A 91 -15.08 -11.03 -10.81
CA ASN A 91 -15.49 -10.80 -9.43
C ASN A 91 -15.57 -9.32 -9.03
N THR A 92 -16.09 -8.46 -9.89
CA THR A 92 -16.24 -7.02 -9.62
C THR A 92 -17.45 -6.65 -8.75
N ALA A 93 -18.33 -7.59 -8.43
CA ALA A 93 -19.57 -7.30 -7.68
C ALA A 93 -19.33 -6.69 -6.29
N PRO A 94 -18.37 -7.15 -5.46
CA PRO A 94 -18.04 -6.52 -4.17
C PRO A 94 -17.56 -5.08 -4.33
N LEU A 95 -16.69 -4.83 -5.32
CA LEU A 95 -16.19 -3.49 -5.64
C LEU A 95 -17.32 -2.54 -6.03
N LYS A 96 -18.19 -2.97 -6.94
CA LYS A 96 -19.37 -2.20 -7.37
C LYS A 96 -20.31 -1.89 -6.20
N ARG A 97 -20.50 -2.86 -5.27
CA ARG A 97 -21.31 -2.65 -4.07
C ARG A 97 -20.68 -1.59 -3.17
N TYR A 98 -19.37 -1.65 -2.93
CA TYR A 98 -18.65 -0.66 -2.14
C TYR A 98 -18.75 0.75 -2.74
N ILE A 99 -18.54 0.88 -4.06
CA ILE A 99 -18.69 2.15 -4.78
C ILE A 99 -20.13 2.70 -4.62
N LYS A 100 -21.16 1.87 -4.74
CA LYS A 100 -22.56 2.28 -4.53
C LYS A 100 -22.83 2.76 -3.09
N ILE A 101 -22.24 2.10 -2.08
CA ILE A 101 -22.34 2.54 -0.69
C ILE A 101 -21.71 3.92 -0.54
N ARG A 102 -20.51 4.15 -1.09
CA ARG A 102 -19.83 5.45 -1.06
C ARG A 102 -20.67 6.52 -1.78
N GLN A 103 -21.12 6.23 -2.99
CA GLN A 103 -21.96 7.15 -3.78
C GLN A 103 -23.21 7.60 -2.99
N LYS A 104 -23.89 6.65 -2.36
CA LYS A 104 -25.10 6.93 -1.56
C LYS A 104 -24.75 7.73 -0.29
N TYR A 105 -23.70 7.34 0.43
CA TYR A 105 -23.32 7.99 1.68
C TYR A 105 -22.91 9.46 1.49
N PHE A 106 -22.13 9.73 0.43
CA PHE A 106 -21.67 11.07 0.10
C PHE A 106 -22.67 11.89 -0.74
N ASN A 107 -23.84 11.31 -1.02
CA ASN A 107 -24.90 11.95 -1.85
C ASN A 107 -24.37 12.45 -3.21
N LEU A 108 -23.60 11.63 -3.91
CA LEU A 108 -23.01 11.97 -5.20
C LEU A 108 -23.93 11.55 -6.35
N PRO A 109 -24.14 12.40 -7.37
CA PRO A 109 -24.93 12.03 -8.56
C PRO A 109 -24.27 10.87 -9.31
N GLU A 110 -22.94 10.92 -9.43
CA GLU A 110 -22.08 9.87 -9.98
C GLU A 110 -20.82 9.76 -9.14
N TYR A 111 -20.19 8.56 -9.10
CA TYR A 111 -18.94 8.33 -8.39
C TYR A 111 -17.77 8.31 -9.37
N HIS A 112 -16.80 9.18 -9.17
CA HIS A 112 -15.62 9.32 -10.01
C HIS A 112 -14.33 8.99 -9.25
N THR A 113 -13.24 8.80 -9.97
CA THR A 113 -11.91 8.52 -9.39
C THR A 113 -11.46 9.59 -8.40
N TYR A 114 -11.82 10.85 -8.60
CA TYR A 114 -11.49 11.94 -7.69
C TYR A 114 -12.32 11.94 -6.39
N ASP A 115 -13.34 11.08 -6.26
CA ASP A 115 -14.15 10.93 -5.05
C ASP A 115 -13.60 9.84 -4.11
N ARG A 116 -12.62 9.07 -4.56
CA ARG A 116 -12.08 7.94 -3.79
C ARG A 116 -11.42 8.33 -2.47
N MET A 117 -10.94 9.57 -2.34
CA MET A 117 -10.28 10.08 -1.13
C MET A 117 -11.26 10.60 -0.07
N LEU A 118 -12.57 10.61 -0.34
CA LEU A 118 -13.56 10.96 0.66
C LEU A 118 -13.56 9.92 1.79
N SER A 119 -13.55 10.39 3.04
CA SER A 119 -13.60 9.53 4.23
C SER A 119 -15.03 9.42 4.76
N PHE A 120 -15.44 8.21 5.17
CA PHE A 120 -16.70 8.01 5.89
C PHE A 120 -16.71 8.69 7.27
N SER A 121 -15.55 9.06 7.77
CA SER A 121 -15.33 9.67 9.04
C SER A 121 -14.56 10.98 8.89
N ASN A 122 -15.03 12.02 9.55
CA ASN A 122 -14.32 13.29 9.67
C ASN A 122 -13.52 13.38 10.99
N ALA A 123 -13.64 12.39 11.86
CA ALA A 123 -12.92 12.37 13.13
C ALA A 123 -11.44 12.02 12.87
N LYS A 124 -10.54 12.89 13.33
CA LYS A 124 -9.14 12.55 13.44
C LYS A 124 -8.96 11.69 14.69
N VAL A 125 -8.83 10.38 14.50
CA VAL A 125 -8.47 9.47 15.59
C VAL A 125 -6.96 9.55 15.76
N ALA A 126 -6.52 10.24 16.83
CA ALA A 126 -5.11 10.28 17.17
C ALA A 126 -4.62 8.88 17.58
N TYR A 127 -3.49 8.48 17.05
CA TYR A 127 -2.87 7.19 17.30
C TYR A 127 -1.36 7.33 17.36
N SER A 128 -0.83 7.64 18.56
CA SER A 128 0.60 7.90 18.74
C SER A 128 1.45 6.67 18.41
N TYR A 129 2.71 6.90 18.12
CA TYR A 129 3.66 5.81 17.86
C TYR A 129 3.76 4.82 19.02
N GLU A 130 3.80 5.29 20.27
CA GLU A 130 3.91 4.45 21.47
C GLU A 130 2.66 3.55 21.61
N LYS A 131 1.49 4.11 21.29
CA LYS A 131 0.25 3.33 21.27
C LYS A 131 0.27 2.31 20.12
N ALA A 132 0.69 2.71 18.93
CA ALA A 132 0.81 1.83 17.77
C ALA A 132 1.78 0.67 18.07
N TYR A 133 2.96 0.96 18.60
CA TYR A 133 3.93 -0.04 19.04
C TYR A 133 3.31 -1.07 20.01
N THR A 134 2.67 -0.57 21.07
CA THR A 134 2.06 -1.44 22.09
C THR A 134 0.94 -2.31 21.51
N ASP A 135 0.08 -1.73 20.70
CA ASP A 135 -1.10 -2.43 20.17
C ASP A 135 -0.73 -3.38 19.03
N VAL A 136 0.29 -3.08 18.22
CA VAL A 136 0.84 -3.99 17.21
C VAL A 136 1.41 -5.23 17.89
N LEU A 137 2.25 -5.09 18.93
CA LEU A 137 2.79 -6.26 19.65
C LEU A 137 1.68 -7.14 20.24
N LYS A 138 0.64 -6.55 20.83
CA LYS A 138 -0.52 -7.29 21.33
C LYS A 138 -1.32 -7.97 20.23
N ALA A 139 -1.44 -7.32 19.07
CA ALA A 139 -2.12 -7.90 17.92
C ALA A 139 -1.44 -9.16 17.39
N LEU A 140 -0.13 -9.27 17.59
CA LEU A 140 0.68 -10.40 17.14
C LEU A 140 0.74 -11.58 18.15
N GLU A 141 0.24 -11.42 19.39
CA GLU A 141 0.23 -12.49 20.40
C GLU A 141 -0.39 -13.82 19.93
N PRO A 142 -1.45 -13.83 19.08
CA PRO A 142 -2.00 -15.09 18.59
C PRO A 142 -1.02 -15.93 17.73
N MET A 143 0.06 -15.32 17.23
CA MET A 143 1.10 -16.00 16.46
C MET A 143 2.12 -16.76 17.33
N GLY A 144 2.06 -16.57 18.66
CA GLY A 144 2.93 -17.22 19.64
C GLY A 144 4.15 -16.38 20.04
N ASP A 145 4.79 -16.83 21.13
CA ASP A 145 5.86 -16.06 21.80
C ASP A 145 7.08 -15.83 20.93
N ASP A 146 7.45 -16.77 20.10
CA ASP A 146 8.57 -16.67 19.18
C ASP A 146 8.35 -15.54 18.14
N PHE A 147 7.15 -15.48 17.55
CA PHE A 147 6.79 -14.42 16.60
C PHE A 147 6.79 -13.04 17.26
N VAL A 148 6.28 -12.95 18.50
CA VAL A 148 6.31 -11.69 19.29
C VAL A 148 7.74 -11.29 19.66
N ALA A 149 8.61 -12.26 19.93
CA ALA A 149 10.03 -11.99 20.20
C ALA A 149 10.73 -11.37 18.96
N HIS A 150 10.46 -11.91 17.77
CA HIS A 150 10.96 -11.33 16.51
C HIS A 150 10.38 -9.94 16.25
N ALA A 151 9.09 -9.71 16.56
CA ALA A 151 8.49 -8.37 16.45
C ALA A 151 9.18 -7.36 17.38
N LYS A 152 9.48 -7.75 18.63
CA LYS A 152 10.22 -6.90 19.57
C LYS A 152 11.64 -6.61 19.11
N GLU A 153 12.32 -7.60 18.53
CA GLU A 153 13.66 -7.42 17.96
C GLU A 153 13.62 -6.46 16.76
N ALA A 154 12.63 -6.61 15.87
CA ALA A 154 12.46 -5.74 14.72
C ALA A 154 12.15 -4.29 15.10
N LEU A 155 11.41 -4.09 16.19
CA LEU A 155 10.95 -2.77 16.67
C LEU A 155 11.80 -2.21 17.84
N LYS A 156 12.96 -2.81 18.14
CA LYS A 156 13.79 -2.34 19.25
C LYS A 156 14.34 -0.94 19.00
N ASP A 157 14.78 -0.31 20.06
CA ASP A 157 15.37 1.03 20.00
C ASP A 157 16.52 1.10 18.98
N GLY A 158 16.56 2.17 18.19
CA GLY A 158 17.52 2.37 17.11
C GLY A 158 17.24 1.60 15.81
N HIS A 159 16.21 0.73 15.76
CA HIS A 159 15.84 0.01 14.55
C HIS A 159 14.73 0.68 13.73
N VAL A 160 14.01 1.66 14.29
CA VAL A 160 12.90 2.36 13.63
C VAL A 160 13.16 3.85 13.58
N ASP A 161 13.27 4.39 12.37
CA ASP A 161 13.28 5.84 12.12
C ASP A 161 11.83 6.31 11.92
N VAL A 162 11.23 6.89 12.96
CA VAL A 162 9.80 7.01 13.14
C VAL A 162 9.18 8.22 12.43
N PHE A 163 9.68 9.43 12.75
CA PHE A 163 8.98 10.67 12.41
C PHE A 163 9.44 11.28 11.07
N PRO A 164 8.54 12.01 10.36
CA PRO A 164 8.92 12.71 9.14
C PRO A 164 9.90 13.84 9.44
N THR A 165 10.86 14.05 8.53
CA THR A 165 11.74 15.21 8.51
C THR A 165 11.79 15.81 7.10
N GLU A 166 12.28 17.03 6.96
CA GLU A 166 12.30 17.75 5.67
C GLU A 166 13.07 17.00 4.57
N ALA A 167 14.18 16.36 4.93
CA ALA A 167 15.04 15.64 3.98
C ALA A 167 14.68 14.14 3.83
N LYS A 168 13.75 13.63 4.62
CA LYS A 168 13.37 12.22 4.63
C LYS A 168 12.49 11.88 3.42
N ARG A 169 12.74 10.75 2.77
CA ARG A 169 11.88 10.25 1.70
C ARG A 169 10.49 9.93 2.23
N SER A 170 9.47 10.22 1.44
CA SER A 170 8.09 9.83 1.74
C SER A 170 7.91 8.31 1.63
N GLY A 171 6.85 7.81 2.29
CA GLY A 171 6.54 6.37 2.35
C GLY A 171 7.16 5.70 3.57
N ALA A 172 7.16 4.37 3.55
CA ALA A 172 7.75 3.51 4.56
C ALA A 172 8.42 2.32 3.87
N TYR A 173 9.39 1.72 4.52
CA TYR A 173 10.00 0.47 4.09
C TYR A 173 10.76 -0.22 5.21
N SER A 174 10.86 -1.55 5.11
CA SER A 174 11.80 -2.37 5.88
C SER A 174 12.98 -2.73 5.00
N THR A 175 14.18 -2.69 5.57
CA THR A 175 15.42 -3.06 4.87
C THR A 175 16.42 -3.68 5.83
N ARG A 176 17.43 -4.35 5.27
CA ARG A 176 18.57 -4.87 6.04
C ARG A 176 19.88 -4.58 5.34
N ILE A 177 20.95 -4.64 6.10
CA ILE A 177 22.33 -4.69 5.62
C ILE A 177 22.92 -5.99 6.16
N GLU A 178 23.81 -6.63 5.44
CA GLU A 178 24.47 -7.87 5.89
C GLU A 178 25.06 -7.69 7.30
N GLY A 179 24.67 -8.60 8.21
CA GLY A 179 25.09 -8.56 9.62
C GLY A 179 24.41 -7.51 10.50
N TYR A 180 23.48 -6.71 9.93
CA TYR A 180 22.79 -5.63 10.65
C TYR A 180 21.32 -5.53 10.26
N GLY A 181 20.47 -5.15 11.20
CA GLY A 181 19.05 -4.93 10.99
C GLY A 181 18.19 -6.14 11.32
N PRO A 182 16.92 -6.17 10.89
CA PRO A 182 16.28 -5.23 9.96
C PRO A 182 16.09 -3.82 10.55
N TYR A 183 15.93 -2.85 9.64
CA TYR A 183 15.64 -1.45 9.97
C TYR A 183 14.38 -1.01 9.26
N ILE A 184 13.58 -0.18 9.93
CA ILE A 184 12.32 0.35 9.41
C ILE A 184 12.42 1.87 9.28
N LEU A 185 12.07 2.40 8.12
CA LEU A 185 11.82 3.82 7.93
C LEU A 185 10.31 4.05 7.88
N LEU A 186 9.82 4.99 8.70
CA LEU A 186 8.44 5.45 8.73
C LEU A 186 8.36 6.96 8.49
N ASN A 187 7.17 7.45 8.24
CA ASN A 187 6.78 8.85 8.33
C ASN A 187 5.51 8.92 9.19
N HIS A 188 5.63 8.56 10.46
CA HIS A 188 4.51 8.44 11.39
C HIS A 188 3.93 9.82 11.74
N THR A 189 2.63 9.98 11.57
CA THR A 189 1.90 11.25 11.77
C THR A 189 0.81 11.15 12.83
N ASP A 190 0.99 10.24 13.79
CA ASP A 190 0.08 10.00 14.92
C ASP A 190 -1.39 9.75 14.51
N ASP A 191 -1.57 9.02 13.42
CA ASP A 191 -2.87 8.61 12.91
C ASP A 191 -2.96 7.08 12.75
N LEU A 192 -4.17 6.59 12.49
CA LEU A 192 -4.45 5.17 12.33
C LEU A 192 -3.75 4.57 11.10
N GLU A 193 -3.59 5.36 10.02
CA GLU A 193 -2.87 4.92 8.81
C GLU A 193 -1.42 4.58 9.13
N SER A 194 -0.76 5.46 9.90
CA SER A 194 0.63 5.26 10.34
C SER A 194 0.78 4.03 11.25
N ALA A 195 -0.22 3.73 12.08
CA ALA A 195 -0.21 2.52 12.90
C ALA A 195 -0.33 1.23 12.05
N PHE A 196 -1.17 1.22 11.02
CA PHE A 196 -1.20 0.12 10.05
C PHE A 196 0.10 -0.03 9.28
N THR A 197 0.74 1.09 8.91
CA THR A 197 2.05 1.09 8.26
C THR A 197 3.11 0.47 9.17
N LEU A 198 3.12 0.78 10.48
CA LEU A 198 4.02 0.13 11.43
C LEU A 198 3.79 -1.39 11.49
N ALA A 199 2.53 -1.84 11.52
CA ALA A 199 2.22 -3.27 11.51
C ALA A 199 2.72 -3.95 10.22
N HIS A 200 2.57 -3.30 9.07
CA HIS A 200 3.03 -3.75 7.77
C HIS A 200 4.56 -3.92 7.73
N GLU A 201 5.31 -2.87 8.05
CA GLU A 201 6.78 -2.89 8.00
C GLU A 201 7.37 -3.84 9.06
N CYS A 202 6.70 -3.98 10.21
CA CYS A 202 7.05 -4.99 11.20
C CYS A 202 6.93 -6.42 10.62
N GLY A 203 5.91 -6.68 9.78
CA GLY A 203 5.75 -7.96 9.10
C GLY A 203 6.92 -8.29 8.18
N HIS A 204 7.37 -7.34 7.38
CA HIS A 204 8.57 -7.49 6.56
C HIS A 204 9.82 -7.76 7.41
N SER A 205 9.98 -7.02 8.50
CA SER A 205 11.13 -7.17 9.39
C SER A 205 11.15 -8.54 10.07
N ILE A 206 10.01 -9.04 10.53
CA ILE A 206 9.90 -10.39 11.11
C ILE A 206 10.25 -11.45 10.05
N HIS A 207 9.74 -11.33 8.82
CA HIS A 207 10.08 -12.23 7.71
C HIS A 207 11.58 -12.24 7.45
N THR A 208 12.21 -11.07 7.44
CA THR A 208 13.66 -10.92 7.27
C THR A 208 14.43 -11.63 8.38
N LEU A 209 14.01 -11.49 9.66
CA LEU A 209 14.66 -12.19 10.78
C LEU A 209 14.57 -13.71 10.62
N TYR A 210 13.39 -14.26 10.34
CA TYR A 210 13.25 -15.70 10.08
C TYR A 210 14.10 -16.19 8.91
N THR A 211 14.25 -15.38 7.86
CA THR A 211 15.07 -15.75 6.70
C THR A 211 16.56 -15.75 7.06
N ILE A 212 17.02 -14.78 7.86
CA ILE A 212 18.40 -14.72 8.34
C ILE A 212 18.75 -15.95 9.21
N GLU A 213 17.82 -16.36 10.06
CA GLU A 213 18.02 -17.49 10.98
C GLU A 213 17.98 -18.84 10.27
N SER A 214 17.13 -18.98 9.24
CA SER A 214 16.85 -20.26 8.61
C SER A 214 17.58 -20.51 7.30
N GLN A 215 18.15 -19.48 6.67
CA GLN A 215 18.78 -19.59 5.34
C GLN A 215 20.26 -19.17 5.38
N PRO A 216 21.14 -19.84 4.61
CA PRO A 216 22.48 -19.35 4.39
C PRO A 216 22.43 -18.02 3.63
N PHE A 217 23.44 -17.17 3.84
CA PHE A 217 23.52 -15.82 3.29
C PHE A 217 23.14 -15.72 1.80
N ALA A 218 23.60 -16.66 0.97
CA ALA A 218 23.35 -16.68 -0.47
C ALA A 218 21.87 -16.85 -0.86
N THR A 219 21.00 -17.27 0.07
CA THR A 219 19.57 -17.55 -0.18
C THR A 219 18.64 -16.84 0.77
N GLN A 220 19.14 -15.90 1.56
CA GLN A 220 18.34 -15.13 2.54
C GLN A 220 17.36 -14.15 1.89
N ASP A 221 17.59 -13.73 0.64
CA ASP A 221 16.68 -12.86 -0.07
C ASP A 221 15.47 -13.64 -0.58
N TYR A 222 14.30 -13.24 -0.12
CA TYR A 222 13.05 -13.85 -0.55
C TYR A 222 12.49 -13.18 -1.82
N ARG A 223 11.70 -13.95 -2.57
CA ARG A 223 11.07 -13.50 -3.80
C ARG A 223 9.97 -12.48 -3.52
N ILE A 224 9.79 -11.52 -4.45
CA ILE A 224 8.74 -10.49 -4.34
C ILE A 224 7.34 -11.10 -4.23
N PHE A 225 7.11 -12.26 -4.83
CA PHE A 225 5.83 -12.97 -4.79
C PHE A 225 5.36 -13.31 -3.36
N VAL A 226 6.28 -13.54 -2.44
CA VAL A 226 5.96 -13.86 -1.04
C VAL A 226 6.20 -12.69 -0.09
N ALA A 227 6.78 -11.60 -0.58
CA ALA A 227 7.22 -10.49 0.25
C ALA A 227 6.08 -9.85 1.06
N GLU A 228 4.90 -9.69 0.44
CA GLU A 228 3.74 -9.02 1.05
C GLU A 228 2.84 -9.96 1.89
N ILE A 229 3.14 -11.25 1.97
CA ILE A 229 2.37 -12.18 2.80
C ILE A 229 2.45 -11.82 4.29
N PRO A 230 3.65 -11.68 4.89
CA PRO A 230 3.76 -11.36 6.31
C PRO A 230 3.32 -9.92 6.63
N SER A 231 3.59 -8.95 5.76
CA SER A 231 3.19 -7.57 5.96
C SER A 231 1.67 -7.41 5.99
N THR A 232 0.97 -7.98 5.01
CA THR A 232 -0.50 -7.93 4.94
C THR A 232 -1.16 -8.79 6.01
N LEU A 233 -0.55 -9.92 6.43
CA LEU A 233 -1.02 -10.70 7.57
C LEU A 233 -0.99 -9.87 8.86
N ASN A 234 0.10 -9.16 9.12
CA ASN A 234 0.21 -8.30 10.30
C ASN A 234 -0.85 -7.20 10.30
N GLU A 235 -1.15 -6.58 9.15
CA GLU A 235 -2.25 -5.62 9.04
C GLU A 235 -3.60 -6.25 9.41
N GLN A 236 -3.87 -7.50 8.99
CA GLN A 236 -5.11 -8.19 9.33
C GLN A 236 -5.19 -8.56 10.82
N LEU A 237 -4.09 -8.99 11.43
CA LEU A 237 -4.01 -9.25 12.87
C LEU A 237 -4.24 -7.96 13.67
N PHE A 238 -3.65 -6.86 13.23
CA PHE A 238 -3.86 -5.56 13.85
C PHE A 238 -5.31 -5.06 13.70
N LEU A 239 -5.92 -5.24 12.52
CA LEU A 239 -7.35 -4.95 12.31
C LEU A 239 -8.24 -5.78 13.27
N ASP A 240 -8.01 -7.08 13.37
CA ASP A 240 -8.77 -7.96 14.26
C ASP A 240 -8.64 -7.53 15.72
N TYR A 241 -7.41 -7.21 16.16
CA TYR A 241 -7.16 -6.67 17.50
C TYR A 241 -7.95 -5.38 17.76
N LEU A 242 -7.93 -4.42 16.83
CA LEU A 242 -8.65 -3.16 16.94
C LEU A 242 -10.16 -3.36 17.03
N LEU A 243 -10.71 -4.27 16.23
CA LEU A 243 -12.14 -4.56 16.24
C LEU A 243 -12.61 -5.26 17.53
N LYS A 244 -11.78 -6.10 18.13
CA LYS A 244 -12.08 -6.82 19.38
C LYS A 244 -11.87 -5.96 20.61
N ASN A 245 -10.81 -5.18 20.67
CA ASN A 245 -10.33 -4.55 21.90
C ASN A 245 -10.60 -3.04 22.00
N ASN A 246 -11.28 -2.45 21.03
CA ASN A 246 -11.61 -1.01 21.06
C ASN A 246 -13.11 -0.79 21.09
N ASN A 247 -13.59 0.14 21.94
CA ASN A 247 -15.01 0.51 22.01
C ASN A 247 -15.36 1.74 21.18
N ASN A 248 -14.36 2.44 20.60
CA ASN A 248 -14.58 3.61 19.77
C ASN A 248 -15.12 3.18 18.38
N LYS A 249 -16.41 3.45 18.14
CA LYS A 249 -17.09 3.11 16.88
C LYS A 249 -16.47 3.80 15.67
N GLU A 250 -15.97 5.01 15.85
CA GLU A 250 -15.35 5.79 14.79
C GLU A 250 -14.03 5.16 14.35
N LEU A 251 -13.18 4.75 15.30
CA LEU A 251 -11.95 4.03 15.02
C LEU A 251 -12.23 2.70 14.30
N LYS A 252 -13.23 1.93 14.78
CA LYS A 252 -13.64 0.69 14.12
C LYS A 252 -14.10 0.92 12.68
N LEU A 253 -14.88 1.96 12.44
CA LEU A 253 -15.33 2.31 11.09
C LEU A 253 -14.13 2.64 10.19
N GLN A 254 -13.20 3.47 10.67
CA GLN A 254 -11.98 3.80 9.92
C GLN A 254 -11.13 2.56 9.61
N ALA A 255 -10.94 1.68 10.61
CA ALA A 255 -10.17 0.44 10.43
C ALA A 255 -10.80 -0.49 9.39
N VAL A 256 -12.13 -0.68 9.42
CA VAL A 256 -12.85 -1.49 8.41
C VAL A 256 -12.76 -0.84 7.02
N CYS A 257 -12.96 0.48 6.93
CA CYS A 257 -12.83 1.19 5.65
C CYS A 257 -11.41 1.04 5.08
N LYS A 258 -10.38 1.19 5.92
CA LYS A 258 -8.99 0.97 5.53
C LYS A 258 -8.76 -0.43 4.97
N ALA A 259 -9.27 -1.48 5.62
CA ALA A 259 -9.14 -2.84 5.14
C ALA A 259 -9.80 -3.05 3.77
N VAL A 260 -11.00 -2.49 3.56
CA VAL A 260 -11.67 -2.54 2.25
C VAL A 260 -10.90 -1.76 1.19
N ASP A 261 -10.44 -0.55 1.52
CA ASP A 261 -9.66 0.30 0.61
C ASP A 261 -8.30 -0.35 0.25
N ASN A 262 -7.68 -1.10 1.17
CA ASN A 262 -6.50 -1.91 0.88
C ASN A 262 -6.79 -2.99 -0.17
N ILE A 263 -7.88 -3.75 -0.04
CA ILE A 263 -8.27 -4.74 -1.07
C ILE A 263 -8.54 -4.06 -2.41
N VAL A 264 -9.22 -2.91 -2.41
CA VAL A 264 -9.49 -2.15 -3.63
C VAL A 264 -8.20 -1.66 -4.29
N SER A 265 -7.23 -1.19 -3.52
CA SER A 265 -5.98 -0.63 -4.03
C SER A 265 -4.95 -1.70 -4.40
N THR A 266 -4.83 -2.77 -3.62
CA THR A 266 -3.80 -3.80 -3.82
C THR A 266 -4.25 -4.92 -4.76
N PHE A 267 -5.51 -5.33 -4.70
CA PHE A 267 -6.03 -6.37 -5.59
C PHE A 267 -6.64 -5.80 -6.88
N TYR A 268 -7.74 -5.07 -6.79
CA TYR A 268 -8.46 -4.63 -8.00
C TYR A 268 -7.67 -3.61 -8.83
N ARG A 269 -7.10 -2.60 -8.18
CA ARG A 269 -6.40 -1.53 -8.92
C ARG A 269 -5.09 -2.01 -9.51
N GLN A 270 -4.29 -2.80 -8.79
CA GLN A 270 -3.04 -3.33 -9.31
C GLN A 270 -3.28 -4.32 -10.45
N THR A 271 -4.29 -5.17 -10.32
CA THR A 271 -4.69 -6.07 -11.40
C THR A 271 -5.18 -5.31 -12.63
N LEU A 272 -5.92 -4.21 -12.45
CA LEU A 272 -6.34 -3.32 -13.56
C LEU A 272 -5.13 -2.72 -14.31
N PHE A 273 -4.04 -2.40 -13.61
CA PHE A 273 -2.83 -1.91 -14.27
C PHE A 273 -2.07 -3.01 -15.03
N ALA A 274 -2.20 -4.25 -14.58
CA ALA A 274 -1.62 -5.42 -15.23
C ALA A 274 -2.41 -5.89 -16.46
N ASP A 275 -3.72 -5.59 -16.51
CA ASP A 275 -4.68 -5.93 -17.57
C ASP A 275 -4.58 -4.99 -18.79
#